data_c4b5b38624768ebe20492f58537eb950
#
_entry.id   c4b5b38624768ebe20492f58537eb950
#
_cell.length_a   1.000
_cell.length_b   1.000
_cell.length_c   1.000
_cell.angle_alpha   90.00
_cell.angle_beta   90.00
_cell.angle_gamma   90.00
#
_symmetry.space_group_name_H-M   'P 1'
#
loop_
_entity.id
_entity.type
_entity.pdbx_description
1 polymer ?
#
loop_
_entity_poly.entity_id
_entity_poly.type
_entity_poly.pdbx_seq_one_letter_code
_entity_poly.pdbx_strand_id
1 'polypeptide(L)'
;MQVTAFALTRRRMLLALGGACSGPSLAGPPAQGPARGAAPLFDGMGDYRVPDAAPSPLARRYFAQGMVLAWGFNPAEAARSFEGAIAASPSCAACHWGLAWALGPTINADMAPADALPAAAALQQARALASQASPRFRDLIAALAVRHPGPGADEIDEEGYFARLRALAAKYPRDADMAVLAAESLLNLHPSDWWQPDGQARPWTGEIVALLARALTLAPDHPGANHYWVHLFELSPNPERAAPQAERLRTLVPGSGHLLHMPAHIDMRTGRYAQAAAANQRSIEADERYLAQVDAQGAYRVGYVAHNHHFLWAAAAMQGRSQVAIAATQAAWPAACGPRPGDLGSGVLQHYAVLPLHALVRFGRWQELLTQTRPPDGNAAYLLAMWHYARGTAWARTGRPREARAALQALQSAAAEPELATTKLKNINPAADLVHIAVLTLQADLAALVGRHDQAVGWLQQAVAAEDAMAHDEPHLWLAPTRHALGAALLDEGRAGEAERVFRQDLRHYPENGWSLLGLKHALRRQGREREAKAVQARFQAAWRDADVGLTRPRF
;
A
#
# COMPACT_ATOMS: atom_id res chain seq x y z
N MET A 1 31.21 -14.70 4.36
CA MET A 1 31.42 -13.25 4.57
C MET A 1 30.95 -12.50 3.31
N GLN A 2 29.63 -12.33 3.11
CA GLN A 2 29.05 -11.48 2.03
C GLN A 2 27.52 -11.31 2.15
N VAL A 3 26.95 -11.42 3.35
CA VAL A 3 25.48 -11.32 3.58
C VAL A 3 25.05 -9.99 4.22
N THR A 4 26.00 -9.17 4.69
CA THR A 4 25.71 -7.94 5.43
C THR A 4 25.51 -6.67 4.59
N ALA A 5 25.76 -6.72 3.28
CA ALA A 5 25.71 -5.51 2.44
C ALA A 5 24.30 -5.21 1.84
N PHE A 6 23.37 -6.16 1.85
CA PHE A 6 22.07 -5.98 1.18
C PHE A 6 20.96 -5.41 2.08
N ALA A 7 21.09 -5.52 3.38
CA ALA A 7 20.10 -5.01 4.34
C ALA A 7 20.18 -3.48 4.55
N LEU A 8 21.38 -2.91 4.44
CA LEU A 8 21.63 -1.47 4.67
C LEU A 8 21.10 -0.55 3.57
N THR A 9 20.92 -1.05 2.35
CA THR A 9 20.52 -0.21 1.19
C THR A 9 19.01 0.07 1.13
N ARG A 10 18.17 -0.73 1.79
CA ARG A 10 16.71 -0.52 1.78
C ARG A 10 16.22 0.52 2.79
N ARG A 11 16.93 0.74 3.89
CA ARG A 11 16.53 1.73 4.93
C ARG A 11 16.67 3.20 4.50
N ARG A 12 17.54 3.53 3.55
CA ARG A 12 17.82 4.93 3.18
C ARG A 12 16.79 5.60 2.26
N MET A 13 15.69 4.94 1.89
CA MET A 13 14.87 5.36 0.75
C MET A 13 13.49 5.99 1.09
N LEU A 14 13.05 5.97 2.36
CA LEU A 14 11.70 6.47 2.73
C LEU A 14 11.64 7.96 3.10
N LEU A 15 12.77 8.67 3.17
CA LEU A 15 12.83 10.09 3.54
C LEU A 15 12.25 11.09 2.53
N ALA A 16 11.87 10.64 1.32
CA ALA A 16 11.42 11.55 0.25
C ALA A 16 9.92 11.87 0.25
N LEU A 17 9.10 11.20 1.07
CA LEU A 17 7.64 11.39 1.04
C LEU A 17 7.11 12.66 1.72
N GLY A 18 7.92 13.27 2.60
CA GLY A 18 7.51 14.48 3.34
C GLY A 18 7.66 15.80 2.58
N GLY A 19 8.39 15.83 1.47
CA GLY A 19 8.79 17.07 0.79
C GLY A 19 8.10 17.38 -0.55
N ALA A 20 7.43 16.42 -1.15
CA ALA A 20 7.04 16.47 -2.55
C ALA A 20 5.85 17.38 -2.90
N CYS A 21 5.17 17.94 -1.92
CA CYS A 21 4.09 18.93 -2.14
C CYS A 21 4.47 20.37 -1.75
N SER A 22 5.77 20.65 -1.58
CA SER A 22 6.25 22.00 -1.25
C SER A 22 6.93 22.60 -2.48
N GLY A 23 6.36 23.69 -3.02
CA GLY A 23 6.99 24.48 -4.09
C GLY A 23 8.29 25.16 -3.62
N PRO A 24 9.11 25.77 -4.53
CA PRO A 24 10.42 26.32 -4.22
C PRO A 24 10.30 27.38 -3.13
N SER A 25 10.91 27.12 -1.98
CA SER A 25 11.04 28.07 -0.88
C SER A 25 12.06 29.12 -1.27
N LEU A 26 11.62 30.35 -1.47
CA LEU A 26 12.48 31.52 -1.37
C LEU A 26 12.98 31.56 0.07
N ALA A 27 14.31 31.60 0.25
CA ALA A 27 14.98 31.54 1.54
C ALA A 27 14.50 32.68 2.48
N GLY A 28 13.55 32.37 3.32
CA GLY A 28 13.23 33.08 4.55
C GLY A 28 13.68 32.23 5.74
N PRO A 29 13.81 32.80 6.98
CA PRO A 29 14.12 32.02 8.16
C PRO A 29 13.15 30.85 8.29
N PRO A 30 13.55 29.68 8.85
CA PRO A 30 12.70 28.53 8.93
C PRO A 30 11.39 28.93 9.56
N ALA A 31 10.31 28.90 8.76
CA ALA A 31 8.99 29.14 9.27
C ALA A 31 8.77 28.09 10.38
N GLN A 32 8.62 28.54 11.61
CA GLN A 32 8.07 27.72 12.68
C GLN A 32 6.80 27.13 12.09
N GLY A 33 6.77 25.81 11.93
CA GLY A 33 5.57 25.12 11.47
C GLY A 33 4.39 25.60 12.29
N PRO A 34 3.17 25.70 11.75
CA PRO A 34 2.01 26.16 12.50
C PRO A 34 1.99 25.40 13.83
N ALA A 35 1.87 26.17 14.95
CA ALA A 35 1.81 25.58 16.28
C ALA A 35 0.80 24.43 16.22
N ARG A 36 1.26 23.19 16.47
CA ARG A 36 0.41 22.01 16.43
C ARG A 36 -0.63 22.18 17.53
N GLY A 37 -1.83 22.67 17.20
CA GLY A 37 -2.93 22.70 18.17
C GLY A 37 -3.28 21.26 18.57
N ALA A 38 -3.80 21.07 19.79
CA ALA A 38 -4.27 19.74 20.22
C ALA A 38 -5.25 19.15 19.22
N ALA A 39 -5.15 17.83 18.97
CA ALA A 39 -6.07 17.12 18.11
C ALA A 39 -7.52 17.26 18.64
N PRO A 40 -8.53 17.28 17.77
CA PRO A 40 -9.89 17.03 18.21
C PRO A 40 -10.04 15.59 18.72
N LEU A 41 -11.03 15.33 19.56
CA LEU A 41 -11.43 13.96 19.86
C LEU A 41 -12.32 13.48 18.73
N PHE A 42 -11.82 12.50 17.98
CA PHE A 42 -12.54 11.92 16.84
C PHE A 42 -13.59 10.91 17.29
N ASP A 43 -14.69 10.86 16.58
CA ASP A 43 -15.67 9.80 16.72
C ASP A 43 -15.19 8.50 16.04
N GLY A 44 -15.68 7.36 16.55
CA GLY A 44 -15.40 6.07 15.93
C GLY A 44 -14.00 5.51 16.17
N MET A 45 -13.29 5.95 17.22
CA MET A 45 -11.96 5.42 17.58
C MET A 45 -12.02 4.06 18.29
N GLY A 46 -13.17 3.39 18.32
CA GLY A 46 -13.35 2.08 18.96
C GLY A 46 -13.33 2.13 20.49
N ASP A 47 -13.25 0.96 21.11
CA ASP A 47 -13.36 0.79 22.55
C ASP A 47 -12.02 0.50 23.25
N TYR A 48 -10.90 0.70 22.55
CA TYR A 48 -9.58 0.53 23.15
C TYR A 48 -9.34 1.48 24.33
N ARG A 49 -8.85 0.95 25.45
CA ARG A 49 -8.65 1.70 26.70
C ARG A 49 -7.36 1.26 27.40
N VAL A 50 -6.68 2.23 28.01
CA VAL A 50 -5.53 2.02 28.89
C VAL A 50 -5.79 2.72 30.23
N PRO A 51 -6.39 2.04 31.19
CA PRO A 51 -6.89 2.69 32.42
C PRO A 51 -5.81 3.36 33.27
N ASP A 52 -4.58 2.82 33.29
CA ASP A 52 -3.44 3.29 34.06
C ASP A 52 -2.55 4.29 33.34
N ALA A 53 -2.91 4.70 32.10
CA ALA A 53 -2.11 5.61 31.30
C ALA A 53 -2.11 7.04 31.84
N ALA A 54 -3.26 7.55 32.30
CA ALA A 54 -3.38 8.94 32.70
C ALA A 54 -4.38 9.13 33.84
N PRO A 55 -4.16 10.14 34.72
CA PRO A 55 -5.01 10.37 35.89
C PRO A 55 -6.39 10.93 35.52
N SER A 56 -6.49 11.82 34.52
CA SER A 56 -7.75 12.45 34.16
C SER A 56 -8.52 11.66 33.09
N PRO A 57 -9.88 11.64 33.12
CA PRO A 57 -10.68 10.98 32.08
C PRO A 57 -10.40 11.53 30.68
N LEU A 58 -10.21 12.84 30.54
CA LEU A 58 -9.94 13.49 29.28
C LEU A 58 -8.56 13.06 28.72
N ALA A 59 -7.52 13.05 29.57
CA ALA A 59 -6.20 12.60 29.17
C ALA A 59 -6.21 11.11 28.75
N ARG A 60 -6.98 10.25 29.44
CA ARG A 60 -7.14 8.84 29.02
C ARG A 60 -7.80 8.70 27.66
N ARG A 61 -8.80 9.53 27.32
CA ARG A 61 -9.44 9.51 25.99
C ARG A 61 -8.45 9.90 24.90
N TYR A 62 -7.69 10.99 25.08
CA TYR A 62 -6.66 11.40 24.16
C TYR A 62 -5.54 10.37 24.04
N PHE A 63 -5.12 9.76 25.15
CA PHE A 63 -4.12 8.71 25.15
C PHE A 63 -4.56 7.50 24.32
N ALA A 64 -5.79 7.00 24.56
CA ALA A 64 -6.36 5.88 23.81
C ALA A 64 -6.47 6.19 22.31
N GLN A 65 -6.91 7.40 21.96
CA GLN A 65 -6.95 7.88 20.58
C GLN A 65 -5.55 7.91 19.95
N GLY A 66 -4.56 8.42 20.66
CA GLY A 66 -3.15 8.45 20.21
C GLY A 66 -2.62 7.05 19.91
N MET A 67 -2.87 6.07 20.79
CA MET A 67 -2.47 4.67 20.56
C MET A 67 -3.14 4.08 19.32
N VAL A 68 -4.45 4.27 19.17
CA VAL A 68 -5.21 3.74 18.02
C VAL A 68 -4.74 4.36 16.71
N LEU A 69 -4.49 5.68 16.70
CA LEU A 69 -4.00 6.39 15.52
C LEU A 69 -2.56 5.98 15.15
N ALA A 70 -1.68 5.76 16.14
CA ALA A 70 -0.33 5.27 15.88
C ALA A 70 -0.37 3.86 15.26
N TRP A 71 -1.16 2.95 15.83
CA TRP A 71 -1.38 1.63 15.22
C TRP A 71 -2.17 1.67 13.92
N GLY A 72 -2.90 2.74 13.62
CA GLY A 72 -3.53 3.02 12.33
C GLY A 72 -2.65 3.79 11.37
N PHE A 73 -1.35 3.86 11.59
CA PHE A 73 -0.35 4.54 10.77
C PHE A 73 -0.64 6.01 10.47
N ASN A 74 -1.24 6.70 11.44
CA ASN A 74 -1.35 8.15 11.43
C ASN A 74 -0.53 8.76 12.60
N PRO A 75 0.82 8.63 12.57
CA PRO A 75 1.68 9.04 13.67
C PRO A 75 1.61 10.56 13.96
N ALA A 76 1.40 11.38 12.93
CA ALA A 76 1.27 12.82 13.10
C ALA A 76 0.04 13.20 13.95
N GLU A 77 -1.10 12.56 13.70
CA GLU A 77 -2.32 12.81 14.49
C GLU A 77 -2.28 12.10 15.84
N ALA A 78 -1.58 10.95 15.92
CA ALA A 78 -1.28 10.30 17.20
C ALA A 78 -0.47 11.22 18.10
N ALA A 79 0.59 11.85 17.59
CA ALA A 79 1.41 12.83 18.33
C ALA A 79 0.55 13.99 18.86
N ARG A 80 -0.31 14.60 18.02
CA ARG A 80 -1.26 15.64 18.43
C ARG A 80 -2.23 15.17 19.51
N SER A 81 -2.67 13.91 19.45
CA SER A 81 -3.52 13.31 20.46
C SER A 81 -2.78 13.16 21.81
N PHE A 82 -1.51 12.73 21.78
CA PHE A 82 -0.69 12.70 22.99
C PHE A 82 -0.39 14.10 23.54
N GLU A 83 -0.17 15.10 22.69
CA GLU A 83 -0.10 16.51 23.10
C GLU A 83 -1.39 16.96 23.81
N GLY A 84 -2.56 16.55 23.30
CA GLY A 84 -3.86 16.78 23.94
C GLY A 84 -3.96 16.08 25.30
N ALA A 85 -3.43 14.86 25.43
CA ALA A 85 -3.36 14.15 26.70
C ALA A 85 -2.44 14.85 27.72
N ILE A 86 -1.29 15.36 27.27
CA ILE A 86 -0.35 16.15 28.07
C ILE A 86 -1.01 17.47 28.52
N ALA A 87 -1.67 18.18 27.62
CA ALA A 87 -2.38 19.42 27.97
C ALA A 87 -3.47 19.19 29.04
N ALA A 88 -4.19 18.05 28.95
CA ALA A 88 -5.20 17.66 29.93
C ALA A 88 -4.61 17.13 31.25
N SER A 89 -3.32 16.73 31.26
CA SER A 89 -2.62 16.19 32.44
C SER A 89 -1.10 16.32 32.26
N PRO A 90 -0.51 17.52 32.56
CA PRO A 90 0.91 17.80 32.30
C PRO A 90 1.89 16.87 33.02
N SER A 91 1.51 16.32 34.17
CA SER A 91 2.34 15.37 34.94
C SER A 91 2.19 13.91 34.50
N CYS A 92 1.49 13.63 33.38
CA CYS A 92 1.26 12.30 32.87
C CYS A 92 2.51 11.75 32.16
N ALA A 93 3.37 11.02 32.87
CA ALA A 93 4.56 10.39 32.31
C ALA A 93 4.27 9.49 31.08
N ALA A 94 3.18 8.71 31.15
CA ALA A 94 2.77 7.85 30.04
C ALA A 94 2.35 8.64 28.80
N CYS A 95 1.75 9.84 28.96
CA CYS A 95 1.38 10.69 27.84
C CYS A 95 2.62 11.21 27.09
N HIS A 96 3.65 11.61 27.81
CA HIS A 96 4.94 11.98 27.24
C HIS A 96 5.66 10.79 26.59
N TRP A 97 5.56 9.58 27.18
CA TRP A 97 6.05 8.35 26.55
C TRP A 97 5.33 8.09 25.22
N GLY A 98 3.99 8.22 25.19
CA GLY A 98 3.19 8.02 23.99
C GLY A 98 3.57 8.97 22.85
N LEU A 99 3.81 10.26 23.19
CA LEU A 99 4.30 11.24 22.22
C LEU A 99 5.67 10.84 21.63
N ALA A 100 6.62 10.48 22.52
CA ALA A 100 7.95 10.06 22.08
C ALA A 100 7.91 8.79 21.21
N TRP A 101 7.05 7.83 21.56
CA TRP A 101 6.88 6.58 20.80
C TRP A 101 6.23 6.82 19.42
N ALA A 102 5.18 7.65 19.35
CA ALA A 102 4.47 7.94 18.11
C ALA A 102 5.32 8.72 17.08
N LEU A 103 6.32 9.47 17.54
CA LEU A 103 7.28 10.16 16.67
C LEU A 103 8.42 9.25 16.19
N GLY A 104 8.47 8.00 16.63
CA GLY A 104 9.44 7.00 16.19
C GLY A 104 9.13 6.39 14.84
N PRO A 105 9.98 5.46 14.36
CA PRO A 105 9.77 4.75 13.09
C PRO A 105 8.61 3.76 13.17
N THR A 106 8.08 3.43 11.99
CA THR A 106 7.06 2.40 11.76
C THR A 106 7.55 1.40 10.71
N ILE A 107 6.82 0.33 10.45
CA ILE A 107 7.15 -0.63 9.37
C ILE A 107 7.17 0.02 7.98
N ASN A 108 6.52 1.18 7.80
CA ASN A 108 6.39 1.87 6.52
C ASN A 108 7.33 3.07 6.37
N ALA A 109 7.90 3.58 7.48
CA ALA A 109 8.71 4.80 7.44
C ALA A 109 9.74 4.83 8.58
N ASP A 110 10.94 5.31 8.27
CA ASP A 110 11.91 5.70 9.29
C ASP A 110 11.41 6.94 10.04
N MET A 111 12.00 7.20 11.22
CA MET A 111 11.73 8.44 11.97
C MET A 111 12.16 9.65 11.13
N ALA A 112 11.26 10.60 10.97
CA ALA A 112 11.60 11.83 10.25
C ALA A 112 12.65 12.64 11.04
N PRO A 113 13.68 13.23 10.37
CA PRO A 113 14.70 14.03 11.07
C PRO A 113 14.12 15.17 11.92
N ALA A 114 13.00 15.75 11.49
CA ALA A 114 12.30 16.81 12.24
C ALA A 114 11.66 16.32 13.55
N ASP A 115 11.41 15.03 13.68
CA ASP A 115 10.76 14.44 14.85
C ASP A 115 11.78 14.00 15.93
N ALA A 116 13.07 13.92 15.62
CA ALA A 116 14.10 13.44 16.53
C ALA A 116 14.21 14.29 17.82
N LEU A 117 14.29 15.60 17.70
CA LEU A 117 14.35 16.50 18.85
C LEU A 117 13.05 16.53 19.66
N PRO A 118 11.84 16.62 19.06
CA PRO A 118 10.58 16.47 19.78
C PRO A 118 10.44 15.14 20.52
N ALA A 119 10.82 14.02 19.90
CA ALA A 119 10.78 12.70 20.54
C ALA A 119 11.72 12.62 21.75
N ALA A 120 12.97 13.10 21.61
CA ALA A 120 13.93 13.15 22.71
C ALA A 120 13.44 14.02 23.87
N ALA A 121 12.88 15.20 23.58
CA ALA A 121 12.32 16.10 24.60
C ALA A 121 11.13 15.46 25.35
N ALA A 122 10.21 14.83 24.62
CA ALA A 122 9.08 14.12 25.21
C ALA A 122 9.56 12.96 26.10
N LEU A 123 10.52 12.17 25.63
CA LEU A 123 11.11 11.08 26.43
C LEU A 123 11.82 11.57 27.68
N GLN A 124 12.53 12.69 27.61
CA GLN A 124 13.15 13.34 28.77
C GLN A 124 12.10 13.71 29.84
N GLN A 125 10.97 14.28 29.41
CA GLN A 125 9.87 14.60 30.33
C GLN A 125 9.23 13.32 30.90
N ALA A 126 9.02 12.29 30.08
CA ALA A 126 8.51 10.99 30.54
C ALA A 126 9.40 10.41 31.66
N ARG A 127 10.74 10.47 31.48
CA ARG A 127 11.73 10.02 32.48
C ARG A 127 11.70 10.85 33.76
N ALA A 128 11.61 12.18 33.65
CA ALA A 128 11.54 13.06 34.83
C ALA A 128 10.27 12.79 35.67
N LEU A 129 9.18 12.39 35.04
CA LEU A 129 7.89 12.08 35.67
C LEU A 129 7.71 10.60 36.01
N ALA A 130 8.66 9.72 35.69
CA ALA A 130 8.52 8.28 35.77
C ALA A 130 8.14 7.75 37.15
N SER A 131 8.57 8.43 38.23
CA SER A 131 8.21 8.05 39.62
C SER A 131 6.70 8.10 39.89
N GLN A 132 5.95 8.91 39.13
CA GLN A 132 4.50 9.05 39.22
C GLN A 132 3.74 8.06 38.33
N ALA A 133 4.44 7.33 37.45
CA ALA A 133 3.85 6.35 36.56
C ALA A 133 3.59 5.01 37.24
N SER A 134 2.66 4.21 36.67
CA SER A 134 2.52 2.81 37.06
C SER A 134 3.80 2.01 36.75
N PRO A 135 4.05 0.89 37.45
CA PRO A 135 5.21 0.03 37.17
C PRO A 135 5.34 -0.32 35.66
N ARG A 136 4.22 -0.59 35.01
CA ARG A 136 4.12 -0.89 33.59
C ARG A 136 4.69 0.25 32.72
N PHE A 137 4.28 1.49 32.98
CA PHE A 137 4.77 2.64 32.22
C PHE A 137 6.18 3.06 32.59
N ARG A 138 6.64 2.83 33.84
CA ARG A 138 8.06 3.01 34.16
C ARG A 138 8.96 2.10 33.33
N ASP A 139 8.56 0.86 33.17
CA ASP A 139 9.30 -0.12 32.36
C ASP A 139 9.28 0.26 30.86
N LEU A 140 8.13 0.72 30.32
CA LEU A 140 8.02 1.18 28.94
C LEU A 140 8.86 2.43 28.66
N ILE A 141 8.90 3.40 29.61
CA ILE A 141 9.76 4.58 29.52
C ILE A 141 11.23 4.18 29.50
N ALA A 142 11.62 3.23 30.37
CA ALA A 142 12.99 2.74 30.41
C ALA A 142 13.37 1.96 29.12
N ALA A 143 12.44 1.21 28.53
CA ALA A 143 12.65 0.53 27.27
C ALA A 143 12.82 1.52 26.10
N LEU A 144 11.93 2.53 26.00
CA LEU A 144 12.01 3.54 24.95
C LEU A 144 13.28 4.39 25.04
N ALA A 145 13.83 4.57 26.24
CA ALA A 145 15.10 5.27 26.45
C ALA A 145 16.32 4.55 25.85
N VAL A 146 16.21 3.24 25.58
CA VAL A 146 17.24 2.50 24.84
C VAL A 146 17.18 2.83 23.34
N ARG A 147 15.99 2.98 22.80
CA ARG A 147 15.78 3.36 21.38
C ARG A 147 16.38 4.74 21.08
N HIS A 148 16.29 5.68 22.03
CA HIS A 148 16.73 7.06 21.88
C HIS A 148 17.83 7.37 22.90
N PRO A 149 19.09 6.99 22.66
CA PRO A 149 20.16 7.09 23.66
C PRO A 149 20.56 8.52 24.01
N GLY A 150 20.08 9.53 23.30
CA GLY A 150 20.26 10.95 23.67
C GLY A 150 20.79 11.84 22.56
N PRO A 151 20.95 13.14 22.82
CA PRO A 151 21.48 14.08 21.84
C PRO A 151 22.91 13.69 21.42
N GLY A 152 23.16 13.58 20.13
CA GLY A 152 24.47 13.25 19.54
C GLY A 152 24.66 11.76 19.21
N ALA A 153 23.67 10.90 19.45
CA ALA A 153 23.64 9.58 18.83
C ALA A 153 23.10 9.73 17.40
N ASP A 154 23.91 9.35 16.43
CA ASP A 154 23.54 9.45 15.01
C ASP A 154 22.50 8.39 14.60
N GLU A 155 22.27 7.38 15.43
CA GLU A 155 21.37 6.24 15.12
C GLU A 155 20.51 5.87 16.36
N ILE A 156 19.27 5.45 16.08
CA ILE A 156 18.38 4.87 17.08
C ILE A 156 18.71 3.38 17.26
N ASP A 157 18.68 2.87 18.50
CA ASP A 157 18.96 1.47 18.83
C ASP A 157 17.66 0.63 18.79
N GLU A 158 17.26 0.22 17.59
CA GLU A 158 16.07 -0.63 17.42
C GLU A 158 16.27 -2.05 17.97
N GLU A 159 17.46 -2.61 17.88
CA GLU A 159 17.76 -3.97 18.38
C GLU A 159 17.70 -4.00 19.91
N GLY A 160 18.33 -3.03 20.54
CA GLY A 160 18.28 -2.87 22.01
C GLY A 160 16.85 -2.59 22.49
N TYR A 161 16.08 -1.78 21.76
CA TYR A 161 14.67 -1.52 22.07
C TYR A 161 13.83 -2.79 21.99
N PHE A 162 13.95 -3.57 20.89
CA PHE A 162 13.28 -4.87 20.77
C PHE A 162 13.64 -5.81 21.92
N ALA A 163 14.94 -5.94 22.26
CA ALA A 163 15.39 -6.79 23.36
C ALA A 163 14.70 -6.41 24.68
N ARG A 164 14.53 -5.11 24.96
CA ARG A 164 13.80 -4.61 26.14
C ARG A 164 12.33 -4.96 26.09
N LEU A 165 11.65 -4.69 24.97
CA LEU A 165 10.22 -5.01 24.81
C LEU A 165 9.94 -6.51 24.89
N ARG A 166 10.83 -7.34 24.33
CA ARG A 166 10.77 -8.80 24.45
C ARG A 166 10.80 -9.25 25.92
N ALA A 167 11.71 -8.67 26.70
CA ALA A 167 11.81 -8.94 28.14
C ALA A 167 10.56 -8.45 28.90
N LEU A 168 10.00 -7.30 28.53
CA LEU A 168 8.76 -6.79 29.10
C LEU A 168 7.55 -7.66 28.74
N ALA A 169 7.45 -8.13 27.50
CA ALA A 169 6.42 -9.08 27.10
C ALA A 169 6.47 -10.40 27.89
N ALA A 170 7.66 -10.83 28.31
CA ALA A 170 7.82 -11.98 29.22
C ALA A 170 7.47 -11.63 30.68
N LYS A 171 7.83 -10.43 31.16
CA LYS A 171 7.53 -9.93 32.52
C LYS A 171 6.03 -9.72 32.73
N TYR A 172 5.31 -9.27 31.68
CA TYR A 172 3.87 -8.99 31.69
C TYR A 172 3.09 -9.94 30.77
N PRO A 173 3.03 -11.25 31.08
CA PRO A 173 2.52 -12.27 30.14
C PRO A 173 1.03 -12.15 29.83
N ARG A 174 0.27 -11.39 30.64
CA ARG A 174 -1.17 -11.12 30.47
C ARG A 174 -1.48 -9.73 29.92
N ASP A 175 -0.47 -8.99 29.49
CA ASP A 175 -0.63 -7.65 28.90
C ASP A 175 -0.53 -7.78 27.36
N ALA A 176 -1.63 -7.51 26.67
CA ALA A 176 -1.69 -7.60 25.21
C ALA A 176 -0.83 -6.50 24.55
N ASP A 177 -0.82 -5.28 25.10
CA ASP A 177 -0.03 -4.17 24.54
C ASP A 177 1.46 -4.47 24.55
N MET A 178 1.97 -5.10 25.64
CA MET A 178 3.37 -5.50 25.72
C MET A 178 3.75 -6.49 24.61
N ALA A 179 2.85 -7.42 24.30
CA ALA A 179 3.07 -8.35 23.21
C ALA A 179 3.02 -7.67 21.84
N VAL A 180 2.08 -6.71 21.65
CA VAL A 180 1.96 -5.94 20.39
C VAL A 180 3.16 -5.03 20.18
N LEU A 181 3.59 -4.28 21.20
CA LEU A 181 4.77 -3.41 21.11
C LEU A 181 6.06 -4.18 20.80
N ALA A 182 6.22 -5.39 21.40
CA ALA A 182 7.35 -6.24 21.08
C ALA A 182 7.27 -6.78 19.64
N ALA A 183 6.08 -7.18 19.17
CA ALA A 183 5.89 -7.62 17.79
C ALA A 183 6.14 -6.47 16.79
N GLU A 184 5.61 -5.28 17.04
CA GLU A 184 5.83 -4.08 16.24
C GLU A 184 7.32 -3.74 16.11
N SER A 185 8.06 -3.74 17.23
CA SER A 185 9.48 -3.45 17.23
C SER A 185 10.27 -4.47 16.38
N LEU A 186 9.90 -5.75 16.43
CA LEU A 186 10.52 -6.79 15.59
C LEU A 186 10.10 -6.66 14.11
N LEU A 187 8.87 -6.25 13.83
CA LEU A 187 8.42 -5.94 12.47
C LEU A 187 9.19 -4.73 11.91
N ASN A 188 9.44 -3.70 12.72
CA ASN A 188 10.21 -2.51 12.32
C ASN A 188 11.69 -2.81 12.04
N LEU A 189 12.28 -3.79 12.72
CA LEU A 189 13.63 -4.27 12.43
C LEU A 189 13.74 -4.95 11.06
N HIS A 190 12.65 -5.54 10.57
CA HIS A 190 12.60 -6.30 9.33
C HIS A 190 11.41 -5.90 8.45
N PRO A 191 11.29 -4.64 8.02
CA PRO A 191 10.10 -4.16 7.31
C PRO A 191 9.91 -4.91 5.99
N SER A 192 8.74 -5.53 5.82
CA SER A 192 8.34 -6.33 4.66
C SER A 192 9.24 -7.54 4.34
N ASP A 193 10.18 -7.92 5.22
CA ASP A 193 11.08 -9.07 5.06
C ASP A 193 10.74 -10.18 6.06
N TRP A 194 9.48 -10.62 6.07
CA TRP A 194 9.00 -11.67 6.99
C TRP A 194 8.86 -13.04 6.31
N TRP A 195 8.78 -13.06 4.99
CA TRP A 195 8.68 -14.27 4.18
C TRP A 195 9.70 -14.23 3.05
N GLN A 196 10.27 -15.40 2.74
CA GLN A 196 11.14 -15.56 1.59
C GLN A 196 10.30 -15.59 0.28
N PRO A 197 10.91 -15.35 -0.90
CA PRO A 197 10.20 -15.43 -2.18
C PRO A 197 9.56 -16.80 -2.47
N ASP A 198 10.09 -17.88 -1.89
CA ASP A 198 9.55 -19.25 -1.96
C ASP A 198 8.42 -19.51 -0.94
N GLY A 199 8.07 -18.51 -0.12
CA GLY A 199 7.03 -18.57 0.90
C GLY A 199 7.50 -19.15 2.25
N GLN A 200 8.78 -19.49 2.41
CA GLN A 200 9.31 -19.92 3.71
C GLN A 200 9.40 -18.74 4.68
N ALA A 201 9.16 -19.01 5.97
CA ALA A 201 9.28 -18.00 7.01
C ALA A 201 10.74 -17.58 7.22
N ARG A 202 10.97 -16.27 7.47
CA ARG A 202 12.25 -15.77 7.95
C ARG A 202 12.49 -16.21 9.41
N PRO A 203 13.74 -16.20 9.89
CA PRO A 203 14.04 -16.65 11.27
C PRO A 203 13.23 -15.95 12.37
N TRP A 204 12.93 -14.68 12.18
CA TRP A 204 12.17 -13.84 13.12
C TRP A 204 10.66 -13.97 13.02
N THR A 205 10.12 -14.48 11.90
CA THR A 205 8.67 -14.56 11.64
C THR A 205 7.94 -15.38 12.71
N GLY A 206 8.53 -16.47 13.17
CA GLY A 206 7.94 -17.33 14.20
C GLY A 206 7.70 -16.60 15.53
N GLU A 207 8.62 -15.71 15.93
CA GLU A 207 8.48 -14.91 17.14
C GLU A 207 7.41 -13.83 16.98
N ILE A 208 7.34 -13.16 15.83
CA ILE A 208 6.27 -12.18 15.53
C ILE A 208 4.90 -12.87 15.61
N VAL A 209 4.75 -14.04 14.98
CA VAL A 209 3.51 -14.83 15.04
C VAL A 209 3.13 -15.16 16.49
N ALA A 210 4.09 -15.62 17.31
CA ALA A 210 3.81 -15.99 18.70
C ALA A 210 3.36 -14.78 19.56
N LEU A 211 4.01 -13.64 19.40
CA LEU A 211 3.67 -12.39 20.11
C LEU A 211 2.27 -11.90 19.73
N LEU A 212 1.97 -11.80 18.43
CA LEU A 212 0.66 -11.34 17.96
C LEU A 212 -0.45 -12.34 18.30
N ALA A 213 -0.22 -13.66 18.18
CA ALA A 213 -1.20 -14.68 18.56
C ALA A 213 -1.55 -14.61 20.04
N ARG A 214 -0.54 -14.39 20.91
CA ARG A 214 -0.77 -14.16 22.33
C ARG A 214 -1.60 -12.92 22.59
N ALA A 215 -1.28 -11.79 21.92
CA ALA A 215 -2.04 -10.55 22.05
C ALA A 215 -3.51 -10.75 21.63
N LEU A 216 -3.75 -11.42 20.51
CA LEU A 216 -5.10 -11.72 20.01
C LEU A 216 -5.87 -12.71 20.89
N THR A 217 -5.16 -13.60 21.62
CA THR A 217 -5.80 -14.48 22.60
C THR A 217 -6.25 -13.70 23.84
N LEU A 218 -5.44 -12.74 24.30
CA LEU A 218 -5.73 -11.92 25.48
C LEU A 218 -6.78 -10.83 25.19
N ALA A 219 -6.68 -10.22 24.02
CA ALA A 219 -7.53 -9.11 23.57
C ALA A 219 -7.85 -9.30 22.09
N PRO A 220 -8.89 -10.08 21.75
CA PRO A 220 -9.25 -10.36 20.34
C PRO A 220 -9.53 -9.10 19.52
N ASP A 221 -10.00 -8.04 20.16
CA ASP A 221 -10.35 -6.76 19.54
C ASP A 221 -9.25 -5.69 19.71
N HIS A 222 -7.99 -6.12 19.94
CA HIS A 222 -6.87 -5.19 20.01
C HIS A 222 -6.55 -4.63 18.60
N PRO A 223 -6.63 -3.29 18.36
CA PRO A 223 -6.50 -2.72 17.03
C PRO A 223 -5.13 -2.99 16.39
N GLY A 224 -4.04 -2.77 17.13
CA GLY A 224 -2.68 -3.02 16.62
C GLY A 224 -2.41 -4.50 16.35
N ALA A 225 -2.87 -5.42 17.20
CA ALA A 225 -2.67 -6.85 17.00
C ALA A 225 -3.38 -7.35 15.72
N ASN A 226 -4.63 -6.94 15.49
CA ASN A 226 -5.37 -7.30 14.27
C ASN A 226 -4.70 -6.68 13.03
N HIS A 227 -4.25 -5.43 13.11
CA HIS A 227 -3.58 -4.73 12.03
C HIS A 227 -2.26 -5.40 11.60
N TYR A 228 -1.33 -5.58 12.55
CA TYR A 228 -0.04 -6.21 12.27
C TYR A 228 -0.17 -7.68 11.84
N TRP A 229 -1.20 -8.39 12.30
CA TRP A 229 -1.49 -9.74 11.84
C TRP A 229 -1.86 -9.77 10.35
N VAL A 230 -2.64 -8.80 9.88
CA VAL A 230 -2.97 -8.67 8.45
C VAL A 230 -1.70 -8.42 7.65
N HIS A 231 -0.89 -7.43 8.02
CA HIS A 231 0.38 -7.14 7.33
C HIS A 231 1.33 -8.34 7.28
N LEU A 232 1.44 -9.05 8.39
CA LEU A 232 2.31 -10.24 8.46
C LEU A 232 1.88 -11.32 7.47
N PHE A 233 0.57 -11.58 7.34
CA PHE A 233 0.05 -12.68 6.53
C PHE A 233 -0.31 -12.31 5.09
N GLU A 234 -0.50 -11.05 4.75
CA GLU A 234 -0.74 -10.64 3.37
C GLU A 234 0.40 -11.04 2.43
N LEU A 235 1.65 -10.97 2.92
CA LEU A 235 2.84 -11.38 2.17
C LEU A 235 3.12 -12.89 2.23
N SER A 236 2.37 -13.62 3.06
CA SER A 236 2.57 -15.06 3.23
C SER A 236 1.99 -15.88 2.09
N PRO A 237 2.38 -17.16 1.95
CA PRO A 237 1.72 -18.08 1.02
C PRO A 237 0.29 -18.46 1.45
N ASN A 238 -0.13 -18.12 2.69
CA ASN A 238 -1.42 -18.47 3.28
C ASN A 238 -2.13 -17.22 3.83
N PRO A 239 -2.49 -16.23 2.99
CA PRO A 239 -3.10 -14.97 3.44
C PRO A 239 -4.46 -15.17 4.12
N GLU A 240 -5.17 -16.28 3.84
CA GLU A 240 -6.44 -16.63 4.48
C GLU A 240 -6.33 -16.80 6.02
N ARG A 241 -5.13 -17.02 6.56
CA ARG A 241 -4.89 -17.06 8.01
C ARG A 241 -5.21 -15.75 8.72
N ALA A 242 -5.19 -14.63 7.99
CA ALA A 242 -5.57 -13.33 8.53
C ALA A 242 -7.05 -12.97 8.29
N ALA A 243 -7.85 -13.85 7.67
CA ALA A 243 -9.25 -13.54 7.39
C ALA A 243 -10.09 -13.19 8.65
N PRO A 244 -9.92 -13.85 9.82
CA PRO A 244 -10.65 -13.47 11.04
C PRO A 244 -10.29 -12.06 11.54
N GLN A 245 -9.01 -11.67 11.46
CA GLN A 245 -8.54 -10.34 11.88
C GLN A 245 -8.97 -9.27 10.89
N ALA A 246 -8.90 -9.54 9.61
CA ALA A 246 -9.43 -8.69 8.56
C ALA A 246 -10.93 -8.43 8.77
N GLU A 247 -11.71 -9.46 9.09
CA GLU A 247 -13.14 -9.30 9.36
C GLU A 247 -13.43 -8.41 10.59
N ARG A 248 -12.64 -8.56 11.67
CA ARG A 248 -12.75 -7.69 12.86
C ARG A 248 -12.47 -6.22 12.53
N LEU A 249 -11.44 -5.93 11.76
CA LEU A 249 -11.06 -4.57 11.39
C LEU A 249 -12.15 -3.82 10.60
N ARG A 250 -13.10 -4.54 9.96
CA ARG A 250 -14.20 -3.89 9.22
C ARG A 250 -15.06 -2.98 10.09
N THR A 251 -15.09 -3.21 11.41
CA THR A 251 -15.99 -2.49 12.33
C THR A 251 -15.30 -2.02 13.60
N LEU A 252 -14.07 -2.46 13.85
CA LEU A 252 -13.36 -2.26 15.11
C LEU A 252 -13.06 -0.78 15.39
N VAL A 253 -12.61 -0.03 14.35
CA VAL A 253 -12.26 1.38 14.46
C VAL A 253 -12.82 2.14 13.25
N PRO A 254 -14.14 2.41 13.21
CA PRO A 254 -14.82 3.01 12.05
C PRO A 254 -14.39 4.45 11.74
N GLY A 255 -13.64 5.11 12.62
CA GLY A 255 -13.05 6.43 12.42
C GLY A 255 -11.65 6.41 11.81
N SER A 256 -11.00 5.25 11.68
CA SER A 256 -9.67 5.13 11.09
C SER A 256 -9.74 4.60 9.66
N GLY A 257 -9.47 5.48 8.69
CA GLY A 257 -9.48 5.10 7.27
C GLY A 257 -8.54 3.92 6.99
N HIS A 258 -7.30 3.97 7.48
CA HIS A 258 -6.34 2.89 7.24
C HIS A 258 -6.78 1.55 7.85
N LEU A 259 -7.30 1.51 9.08
CA LEU A 259 -7.76 0.25 9.68
C LEU A 259 -8.98 -0.33 8.96
N LEU A 260 -9.86 0.52 8.40
CA LEU A 260 -10.98 0.08 7.55
C LEU A 260 -10.52 -0.44 6.18
N HIS A 261 -9.39 0.04 5.68
CA HIS A 261 -8.77 -0.41 4.44
C HIS A 261 -8.12 -1.80 4.57
N MET A 262 -7.52 -2.12 5.70
CA MET A 262 -6.72 -3.33 5.92
C MET A 262 -7.38 -4.65 5.53
N PRO A 263 -8.69 -4.87 5.70
CA PRO A 263 -9.36 -6.06 5.19
C PRO A 263 -9.16 -6.29 3.69
N ALA A 264 -9.00 -5.20 2.90
CA ALA A 264 -8.85 -5.30 1.46
C ALA A 264 -7.57 -6.01 1.03
N HIS A 265 -6.49 -5.96 1.80
CA HIS A 265 -5.26 -6.70 1.54
C HIS A 265 -5.53 -8.21 1.45
N ILE A 266 -6.21 -8.75 2.44
CA ILE A 266 -6.56 -10.18 2.47
C ILE A 266 -7.63 -10.51 1.43
N ASP A 267 -8.61 -9.63 1.24
CA ASP A 267 -9.66 -9.83 0.25
C ASP A 267 -9.10 -9.87 -1.19
N MET A 268 -8.15 -9.01 -1.53
CA MET A 268 -7.46 -9.05 -2.83
C MET A 268 -6.69 -10.36 -3.03
N ARG A 269 -5.92 -10.79 -2.02
CA ARG A 269 -5.14 -12.02 -2.05
C ARG A 269 -5.99 -13.29 -2.11
N THR A 270 -7.25 -13.22 -1.65
CA THR A 270 -8.17 -14.37 -1.62
C THR A 270 -9.29 -14.27 -2.67
N GLY A 271 -9.23 -13.30 -3.58
CA GLY A 271 -10.20 -13.14 -4.68
C GLY A 271 -11.56 -12.58 -4.26
N ARG A 272 -11.67 -11.97 -3.10
CA ARG A 272 -12.89 -11.35 -2.57
C ARG A 272 -12.97 -9.87 -2.95
N TYR A 273 -12.87 -9.58 -4.24
CA TYR A 273 -12.74 -8.21 -4.77
C TYR A 273 -13.92 -7.29 -4.39
N ALA A 274 -15.13 -7.83 -4.26
CA ALA A 274 -16.30 -7.05 -3.85
C ALA A 274 -16.14 -6.51 -2.42
N GLN A 275 -15.63 -7.36 -1.51
CA GLN A 275 -15.35 -6.98 -0.13
C GLN A 275 -14.16 -6.00 -0.06
N ALA A 276 -13.13 -6.22 -0.87
CA ALA A 276 -12.00 -5.28 -0.98
C ALA A 276 -12.46 -3.89 -1.44
N ALA A 277 -13.31 -3.82 -2.47
CA ALA A 277 -13.87 -2.56 -2.94
C ALA A 277 -14.73 -1.87 -1.86
N ALA A 278 -15.59 -2.62 -1.17
CA ALA A 278 -16.43 -2.08 -0.10
C ALA A 278 -15.60 -1.59 1.11
N ALA A 279 -14.51 -2.27 1.46
CA ALA A 279 -13.60 -1.84 2.51
C ALA A 279 -12.95 -0.50 2.17
N ASN A 280 -12.46 -0.35 0.93
CA ASN A 280 -11.84 0.90 0.47
C ASN A 280 -12.83 2.06 0.35
N GLN A 281 -14.08 1.81 -0.08
CA GLN A 281 -15.11 2.85 -0.09
C GLN A 281 -15.36 3.40 1.33
N ARG A 282 -15.51 2.51 2.32
CA ARG A 282 -15.67 2.93 3.73
C ARG A 282 -14.43 3.64 4.27
N SER A 283 -13.25 3.19 3.88
CA SER A 283 -11.99 3.83 4.24
C SER A 283 -11.92 5.25 3.70
N ILE A 284 -12.23 5.46 2.43
CA ILE A 284 -12.28 6.78 1.78
C ILE A 284 -13.27 7.71 2.50
N GLU A 285 -14.48 7.23 2.81
CA GLU A 285 -15.47 8.00 3.57
C GLU A 285 -14.98 8.37 4.97
N ALA A 286 -14.24 7.49 5.65
CA ALA A 286 -13.65 7.79 6.96
C ALA A 286 -12.54 8.84 6.84
N ASP A 287 -11.68 8.73 5.82
CA ASP A 287 -10.65 9.72 5.55
C ASP A 287 -11.22 11.09 5.17
N GLU A 288 -12.29 11.15 4.39
CA GLU A 288 -12.99 12.41 4.08
C GLU A 288 -13.53 13.08 5.36
N ARG A 289 -14.15 12.31 6.27
CA ARG A 289 -14.60 12.84 7.57
C ARG A 289 -13.44 13.33 8.45
N TYR A 290 -12.33 12.60 8.46
CA TYR A 290 -11.11 12.99 9.17
C TYR A 290 -10.53 14.29 8.59
N LEU A 291 -10.34 14.36 7.27
CA LEU A 291 -9.77 15.50 6.57
C LEU A 291 -10.65 16.76 6.62
N ALA A 292 -11.96 16.61 6.85
CA ALA A 292 -12.85 17.73 7.09
C ALA A 292 -12.62 18.40 8.47
N GLN A 293 -12.01 17.70 9.41
CA GLN A 293 -11.74 18.19 10.77
C GLN A 293 -10.29 18.69 10.94
N VAL A 294 -9.37 18.23 10.09
CA VAL A 294 -7.94 18.54 10.22
C VAL A 294 -7.31 18.81 8.85
N ASP A 295 -6.32 19.71 8.82
CA ASP A 295 -5.53 19.99 7.61
C ASP A 295 -4.33 19.01 7.53
N ALA A 296 -4.62 17.72 7.42
CA ALA A 296 -3.57 16.73 7.23
C ALA A 296 -2.95 16.87 5.84
N GLN A 297 -1.61 16.87 5.80
CA GLN A 297 -0.82 17.00 4.58
C GLN A 297 0.27 15.91 4.52
N GLY A 298 1.00 15.85 3.41
CA GLY A 298 2.20 15.03 3.29
C GLY A 298 1.93 13.53 3.32
N ALA A 299 2.67 12.80 4.13
CA ALA A 299 2.73 11.33 4.11
C ALA A 299 1.37 10.64 4.27
N TYR A 300 0.46 11.14 5.10
CA TYR A 300 -0.85 10.51 5.28
C TYR A 300 -1.70 10.56 4.01
N ARG A 301 -1.75 11.72 3.33
CA ARG A 301 -2.49 11.85 2.06
C ARG A 301 -1.90 11.00 0.95
N VAL A 302 -0.58 11.07 0.77
CA VAL A 302 0.12 10.36 -0.31
C VAL A 302 0.14 8.85 -0.04
N GLY A 303 0.47 8.45 1.18
CA GLY A 303 0.69 7.05 1.54
C GLY A 303 -0.57 6.26 1.85
N TYR A 304 -1.66 6.91 2.31
CA TYR A 304 -2.85 6.19 2.78
C TYR A 304 -4.12 6.63 2.07
N VAL A 305 -4.44 7.92 2.01
CA VAL A 305 -5.68 8.38 1.38
C VAL A 305 -5.70 8.04 -0.12
N ALA A 306 -4.65 8.41 -0.85
CA ALA A 306 -4.54 8.08 -2.27
C ALA A 306 -4.41 6.57 -2.53
N HIS A 307 -3.77 5.84 -1.61
CA HIS A 307 -3.64 4.39 -1.65
C HIS A 307 -4.99 3.68 -1.56
N ASN A 308 -5.94 4.18 -0.76
CA ASN A 308 -7.30 3.64 -0.69
C ASN A 308 -8.04 3.74 -2.03
N HIS A 309 -7.87 4.86 -2.75
CA HIS A 309 -8.37 5.00 -4.11
C HIS A 309 -7.68 4.04 -5.10
N HIS A 310 -6.37 3.84 -4.96
CA HIS A 310 -5.61 2.90 -5.78
C HIS A 310 -6.08 1.46 -5.57
N PHE A 311 -6.33 1.04 -4.33
CA PHE A 311 -6.91 -0.27 -4.02
C PHE A 311 -8.34 -0.43 -4.52
N LEU A 312 -9.16 0.62 -4.41
CA LEU A 312 -10.54 0.61 -4.95
C LEU A 312 -10.52 0.40 -6.47
N TRP A 313 -9.62 1.10 -7.17
CA TRP A 313 -9.38 0.86 -8.60
C TRP A 313 -9.02 -0.59 -8.89
N ALA A 314 -8.02 -1.15 -8.20
CA ALA A 314 -7.55 -2.51 -8.39
C ALA A 314 -8.68 -3.53 -8.18
N ALA A 315 -9.42 -3.43 -7.08
CA ALA A 315 -10.52 -4.32 -6.75
C ALA A 315 -11.67 -4.24 -7.77
N ALA A 316 -12.09 -3.03 -8.13
CA ALA A 316 -13.16 -2.80 -9.09
C ALA A 316 -12.78 -3.27 -10.51
N ALA A 317 -11.51 -3.12 -10.90
CA ALA A 317 -11.02 -3.58 -12.20
C ALA A 317 -11.07 -5.10 -12.34
N MET A 318 -10.82 -5.85 -11.26
CA MET A 318 -10.92 -7.33 -11.27
C MET A 318 -12.35 -7.83 -11.40
N GLN A 319 -13.34 -7.00 -11.07
CA GLN A 319 -14.78 -7.29 -11.15
C GLN A 319 -15.45 -6.75 -12.43
N GLY A 320 -14.75 -6.00 -13.28
CA GLY A 320 -15.36 -5.34 -14.43
C GLY A 320 -16.27 -4.15 -14.10
N ARG A 321 -16.13 -3.55 -12.93
CA ARG A 321 -16.85 -2.34 -12.48
C ARG A 321 -16.13 -1.08 -12.99
N SER A 322 -16.25 -0.83 -14.29
CA SER A 322 -15.45 0.20 -14.98
C SER A 322 -15.71 1.61 -14.46
N GLN A 323 -16.94 1.97 -14.13
CA GLN A 323 -17.30 3.29 -13.64
C GLN A 323 -16.63 3.57 -12.29
N VAL A 324 -16.72 2.63 -11.34
CA VAL A 324 -16.07 2.74 -10.04
C VAL A 324 -14.55 2.79 -10.18
N ALA A 325 -13.99 1.91 -11.01
CA ALA A 325 -12.56 1.82 -11.25
C ALA A 325 -12.00 3.13 -11.84
N ILE A 326 -12.63 3.68 -12.89
CA ILE A 326 -12.20 4.94 -13.52
C ILE A 326 -12.32 6.10 -12.53
N ALA A 327 -13.45 6.22 -11.81
CA ALA A 327 -13.64 7.28 -10.83
C ALA A 327 -12.58 7.23 -9.72
N ALA A 328 -12.25 6.04 -9.22
CA ALA A 328 -11.21 5.87 -8.21
C ALA A 328 -9.83 6.34 -8.71
N THR A 329 -9.46 6.02 -9.96
CA THR A 329 -8.19 6.51 -10.53
C THR A 329 -8.13 8.03 -10.68
N GLN A 330 -9.25 8.64 -11.07
CA GLN A 330 -9.34 10.10 -11.21
C GLN A 330 -9.25 10.83 -9.86
N ALA A 331 -9.67 10.17 -8.77
CA ALA A 331 -9.61 10.72 -7.41
C ALA A 331 -8.24 10.55 -6.73
N ALA A 332 -7.42 9.57 -7.13
CA ALA A 332 -6.16 9.24 -6.44
C ALA A 332 -5.17 10.41 -6.41
N TRP A 333 -4.94 11.07 -7.54
CA TRP A 333 -4.04 12.22 -7.61
C TRP A 333 -4.52 13.42 -6.76
N PRO A 334 -5.77 13.92 -6.90
CA PRO A 334 -6.27 14.98 -6.02
C PRO A 334 -6.24 14.61 -4.54
N ALA A 335 -6.52 13.35 -4.20
CA ALA A 335 -6.47 12.87 -2.83
C ALA A 335 -5.05 12.95 -2.24
N ALA A 336 -4.02 12.60 -3.02
CA ALA A 336 -2.62 12.70 -2.63
C ALA A 336 -2.17 14.14 -2.39
N CYS A 337 -2.52 15.04 -3.32
CA CYS A 337 -2.05 16.43 -3.31
C CYS A 337 -2.86 17.33 -2.37
N GLY A 338 -4.14 17.00 -2.09
CA GLY A 338 -5.04 17.88 -1.36
C GLY A 338 -5.26 19.21 -2.10
N PRO A 339 -5.41 20.33 -1.38
CA PRO A 339 -5.65 21.64 -1.99
C PRO A 339 -4.42 22.27 -2.66
N ARG A 340 -3.24 21.66 -2.54
CA ARG A 340 -1.98 22.15 -3.12
C ARG A 340 -1.71 21.49 -4.46
N PRO A 341 -1.13 22.23 -5.44
CA PRO A 341 -0.67 21.60 -6.67
C PRO A 341 0.37 20.52 -6.38
N GLY A 342 0.18 19.34 -6.95
CA GLY A 342 1.14 18.25 -6.79
C GLY A 342 2.43 18.49 -7.59
N ASP A 343 3.57 18.13 -7.01
CA ASP A 343 4.84 18.08 -7.71
C ASP A 343 5.02 16.72 -8.39
N LEU A 344 5.11 16.70 -9.73
CA LEU A 344 5.35 15.49 -10.52
C LEU A 344 6.79 14.97 -10.41
N GLY A 345 7.68 15.60 -9.66
CA GLY A 345 9.04 15.11 -9.40
C GLY A 345 9.09 13.82 -8.57
N SER A 346 8.00 13.49 -7.85
CA SER A 346 7.89 12.25 -7.08
C SER A 346 7.33 11.10 -7.92
N GLY A 347 8.01 9.94 -7.92
CA GLY A 347 7.57 8.74 -8.65
C GLY A 347 6.18 8.24 -8.22
N VAL A 348 5.86 8.30 -6.93
CA VAL A 348 4.54 7.90 -6.42
C VAL A 348 3.45 8.83 -6.94
N LEU A 349 3.69 10.13 -6.99
CA LEU A 349 2.73 11.09 -7.54
C LEU A 349 2.58 10.94 -9.05
N GLN A 350 3.68 10.72 -9.81
CA GLN A 350 3.57 10.36 -11.23
C GLN A 350 2.74 9.08 -11.42
N HIS A 351 2.89 8.07 -10.53
CA HIS A 351 2.12 6.85 -10.65
C HIS A 351 0.61 7.11 -10.46
N TYR A 352 0.21 7.89 -9.44
CA TYR A 352 -1.20 8.25 -9.28
C TYR A 352 -1.76 9.05 -10.48
N ALA A 353 -0.95 9.91 -11.09
CA ALA A 353 -1.33 10.63 -12.30
C ALA A 353 -1.47 9.71 -13.54
N VAL A 354 -0.79 8.57 -13.57
CA VAL A 354 -0.86 7.56 -14.64
C VAL A 354 -2.10 6.67 -14.52
N LEU A 355 -2.65 6.45 -13.32
CA LEU A 355 -3.75 5.51 -13.10
C LEU A 355 -4.95 5.71 -14.02
N PRO A 356 -5.43 6.94 -14.35
CA PRO A 356 -6.53 7.13 -15.30
C PRO A 356 -6.24 6.56 -16.68
N LEU A 357 -4.98 6.66 -17.16
CA LEU A 357 -4.56 6.08 -18.44
C LEU A 357 -4.64 4.55 -18.40
N HIS A 358 -4.17 3.93 -17.31
CA HIS A 358 -4.29 2.49 -17.10
C HIS A 358 -5.75 2.02 -17.10
N ALA A 359 -6.64 2.76 -16.43
CA ALA A 359 -8.05 2.41 -16.37
C ALA A 359 -8.71 2.47 -17.75
N LEU A 360 -8.44 3.51 -18.53
CA LEU A 360 -8.97 3.63 -19.89
C LEU A 360 -8.45 2.53 -20.81
N VAL A 361 -7.17 2.14 -20.70
CA VAL A 361 -6.61 0.98 -21.44
C VAL A 361 -7.29 -0.30 -21.00
N ARG A 362 -7.43 -0.53 -19.69
CA ARG A 362 -8.01 -1.74 -19.11
C ARG A 362 -9.43 -2.01 -19.62
N PHE A 363 -10.23 -0.95 -19.76
CA PHE A 363 -11.63 -1.03 -20.14
C PHE A 363 -11.90 -0.69 -21.61
N GLY A 364 -10.86 -0.60 -22.46
CA GLY A 364 -11.01 -0.36 -23.88
C GLY A 364 -11.66 1.00 -24.23
N ARG A 365 -11.50 2.01 -23.39
CA ARG A 365 -12.05 3.35 -23.59
C ARG A 365 -11.21 4.16 -24.60
N TRP A 366 -11.01 3.59 -25.80
CA TRP A 366 -10.05 4.07 -26.79
C TRP A 366 -10.29 5.52 -27.21
N GLN A 367 -11.55 5.92 -27.46
CA GLN A 367 -11.87 7.28 -27.90
C GLN A 367 -11.56 8.31 -26.80
N GLU A 368 -11.96 8.02 -25.56
CA GLU A 368 -11.65 8.89 -24.44
C GLU A 368 -10.13 9.02 -24.21
N LEU A 369 -9.42 7.90 -24.35
CA LEU A 369 -7.97 7.90 -24.20
C LEU A 369 -7.28 8.77 -25.26
N LEU A 370 -7.77 8.75 -26.50
CA LEU A 370 -7.22 9.57 -27.58
C LEU A 370 -7.49 11.06 -27.42
N THR A 371 -8.46 11.46 -26.60
CA THR A 371 -8.75 12.87 -26.25
C THR A 371 -7.95 13.36 -25.05
N GLN A 372 -7.24 12.50 -24.32
CA GLN A 372 -6.43 12.89 -23.16
C GLN A 372 -5.33 13.87 -23.58
N THR A 373 -5.20 14.95 -22.83
CA THR A 373 -4.17 15.97 -23.05
C THR A 373 -2.78 15.37 -22.85
N ARG A 374 -1.82 15.77 -23.67
CA ARG A 374 -0.43 15.39 -23.47
C ARG A 374 0.07 15.99 -22.15
N PRO A 375 0.74 15.20 -21.29
CA PRO A 375 1.41 15.74 -20.11
C PRO A 375 2.41 16.84 -20.50
N PRO A 376 2.64 17.82 -19.62
CA PRO A 376 3.65 18.86 -19.87
C PRO A 376 5.05 18.22 -19.96
N ASP A 377 5.94 18.86 -20.72
CA ASP A 377 7.36 18.51 -20.71
C ASP A 377 7.97 18.94 -19.37
N GLY A 378 8.95 18.16 -18.88
CA GLY A 378 9.63 18.42 -17.60
C GLY A 378 9.77 17.15 -16.75
N ASN A 379 9.82 17.30 -15.43
CA ASN A 379 10.11 16.24 -14.43
C ASN A 379 8.99 15.17 -14.31
N ALA A 380 8.51 14.61 -15.42
CA ALA A 380 7.43 13.63 -15.45
C ALA A 380 7.65 12.55 -16.52
N ALA A 381 8.89 12.07 -16.64
CA ALA A 381 9.29 11.11 -17.69
C ALA A 381 8.43 9.85 -17.68
N TYR A 382 8.08 9.34 -16.49
CA TYR A 382 7.23 8.17 -16.38
C TYR A 382 5.80 8.43 -16.87
N LEU A 383 5.18 9.54 -16.47
CA LEU A 383 3.84 9.90 -16.92
C LEU A 383 3.80 10.08 -18.45
N LEU A 384 4.83 10.70 -19.04
CA LEU A 384 4.94 10.90 -20.48
C LEU A 384 5.09 9.56 -21.22
N ALA A 385 5.95 8.67 -20.73
CA ALA A 385 6.11 7.33 -21.29
C ALA A 385 4.79 6.55 -21.29
N MET A 386 4.08 6.55 -20.17
CA MET A 386 2.80 5.85 -20.04
C MET A 386 1.68 6.48 -20.88
N TRP A 387 1.72 7.78 -21.11
CA TRP A 387 0.81 8.45 -22.05
C TRP A 387 1.04 7.97 -23.50
N HIS A 388 2.31 7.83 -23.94
CA HIS A 388 2.64 7.27 -25.25
C HIS A 388 2.19 5.80 -25.37
N TYR A 389 2.42 4.99 -24.32
CA TYR A 389 1.94 3.61 -24.27
C TYR A 389 0.42 3.53 -24.45
N ALA A 390 -0.32 4.29 -23.66
CA ALA A 390 -1.77 4.26 -23.66
C ALA A 390 -2.35 4.66 -25.03
N ARG A 391 -1.84 5.73 -25.62
CA ARG A 391 -2.25 6.16 -26.98
C ARG A 391 -1.83 5.17 -28.06
N GLY A 392 -0.61 4.62 -27.97
CA GLY A 392 -0.13 3.60 -28.91
C GLY A 392 -1.02 2.35 -28.89
N THR A 393 -1.41 1.90 -27.70
CA THR A 393 -2.36 0.80 -27.52
C THR A 393 -3.72 1.15 -28.15
N ALA A 394 -4.26 2.35 -27.88
CA ALA A 394 -5.53 2.77 -28.47
C ALA A 394 -5.48 2.81 -30.02
N TRP A 395 -4.40 3.31 -30.60
CA TRP A 395 -4.19 3.28 -32.05
C TRP A 395 -4.09 1.86 -32.60
N ALA A 396 -3.35 0.98 -31.92
CA ALA A 396 -3.26 -0.43 -32.32
C ALA A 396 -4.62 -1.13 -32.26
N ARG A 397 -5.38 -0.95 -31.20
CA ARG A 397 -6.68 -1.58 -30.97
C ARG A 397 -7.80 -1.01 -31.87
N THR A 398 -7.60 0.18 -32.43
CA THR A 398 -8.52 0.80 -33.39
C THR A 398 -8.08 0.64 -34.86
N GLY A 399 -7.08 -0.22 -35.13
CA GLY A 399 -6.67 -0.56 -36.49
C GLY A 399 -5.83 0.52 -37.20
N ARG A 400 -5.06 1.31 -36.45
CA ARG A 400 -4.24 2.43 -36.95
C ARG A 400 -2.73 2.17 -36.78
N PRO A 401 -2.12 1.30 -37.61
CA PRO A 401 -0.76 0.83 -37.40
C PRO A 401 0.32 1.91 -37.58
N ARG A 402 0.06 2.96 -38.36
CA ARG A 402 1.02 4.06 -38.55
C ARG A 402 1.16 4.88 -37.29
N GLU A 403 0.05 5.30 -36.70
CA GLU A 403 0.00 6.09 -35.46
C GLU A 403 0.47 5.27 -34.26
N ALA A 404 0.11 3.99 -34.19
CA ALA A 404 0.60 3.09 -33.15
C ALA A 404 2.13 2.91 -33.22
N ARG A 405 2.71 2.82 -34.42
CA ARG A 405 4.17 2.74 -34.60
C ARG A 405 4.87 4.03 -34.19
N ALA A 406 4.31 5.19 -34.55
CA ALA A 406 4.86 6.47 -34.12
C ALA A 406 4.82 6.61 -32.58
N ALA A 407 3.72 6.18 -31.94
CA ALA A 407 3.61 6.17 -30.50
C ALA A 407 4.60 5.19 -29.83
N LEU A 408 4.85 4.01 -30.42
CA LEU A 408 5.89 3.09 -29.95
C LEU A 408 7.29 3.71 -30.03
N GLN A 409 7.63 4.39 -31.12
CA GLN A 409 8.91 5.08 -31.25
C GLN A 409 9.08 6.17 -30.16
N ALA A 410 8.03 6.95 -29.92
CA ALA A 410 8.04 7.96 -28.88
C ALA A 410 8.16 7.33 -27.47
N LEU A 411 7.47 6.22 -27.21
CA LEU A 411 7.60 5.46 -25.97
C LEU A 411 9.03 4.92 -25.78
N GLN A 412 9.65 4.37 -26.83
CA GLN A 412 11.04 3.88 -26.79
C GLN A 412 12.04 5.00 -26.55
N SER A 413 11.82 6.19 -27.14
CA SER A 413 12.63 7.37 -26.85
C SER A 413 12.48 7.81 -25.40
N ALA A 414 11.24 7.85 -24.87
CA ALA A 414 10.98 8.16 -23.47
C ALA A 414 11.57 7.09 -22.51
N ALA A 415 11.56 5.82 -22.90
CA ALA A 415 12.16 4.73 -22.13
C ALA A 415 13.68 4.84 -21.97
N ALA A 416 14.36 5.61 -22.82
CA ALA A 416 15.79 5.86 -22.74
C ALA A 416 16.18 6.97 -21.75
N GLU A 417 15.22 7.67 -21.15
CA GLU A 417 15.46 8.73 -20.17
C GLU A 417 16.08 8.17 -18.89
N PRO A 418 17.29 8.63 -18.48
CA PRO A 418 17.99 8.10 -17.30
C PRO A 418 17.19 8.26 -16.00
N GLU A 419 16.33 9.27 -15.92
CA GLU A 419 15.48 9.54 -14.77
C GLU A 419 14.61 8.33 -14.40
N LEU A 420 14.14 7.54 -15.38
CA LEU A 420 13.28 6.38 -15.13
C LEU A 420 13.94 5.30 -14.27
N ALA A 421 15.25 5.12 -14.38
CA ALA A 421 15.99 4.14 -13.59
C ALA A 421 16.12 4.56 -12.11
N THR A 422 16.11 5.86 -11.84
CA THR A 422 16.23 6.41 -10.48
C THR A 422 14.89 6.76 -9.85
N THR A 423 13.87 7.03 -10.67
CA THR A 423 12.51 7.28 -10.19
C THR A 423 11.88 5.99 -9.63
N LYS A 424 11.72 5.94 -8.32
CA LYS A 424 11.08 4.80 -7.65
C LYS A 424 9.59 5.03 -7.48
N LEU A 425 8.80 4.09 -7.97
CA LEU A 425 7.36 4.06 -7.76
C LEU A 425 7.08 3.44 -6.40
N LYS A 426 6.39 4.18 -5.53
CA LYS A 426 6.14 3.78 -4.13
C LYS A 426 7.41 3.31 -3.39
N ASN A 427 8.58 3.85 -3.77
CA ASN A 427 9.91 3.55 -3.24
C ASN A 427 10.43 2.11 -3.45
N ILE A 428 9.76 1.30 -4.26
CA ILE A 428 10.08 -0.12 -4.46
C ILE A 428 10.65 -0.35 -5.87
N ASN A 429 9.81 -0.29 -6.89
CA ASN A 429 10.19 -0.60 -8.26
C ASN A 429 10.61 0.65 -9.04
N PRO A 430 11.69 0.60 -9.87
CA PRO A 430 12.00 1.68 -10.79
C PRO A 430 10.87 1.88 -11.82
N ALA A 431 10.61 3.11 -12.20
CA ALA A 431 9.67 3.43 -13.28
C ALA A 431 10.05 2.77 -14.61
N ALA A 432 11.36 2.57 -14.83
CA ALA A 432 11.90 1.88 -16.00
C ALA A 432 11.32 0.47 -16.18
N ASP A 433 11.06 -0.27 -15.10
CA ASP A 433 10.53 -1.63 -15.18
C ASP A 433 9.11 -1.62 -15.76
N LEU A 434 8.25 -0.69 -15.33
CA LEU A 434 6.89 -0.56 -15.86
C LEU A 434 6.90 -0.06 -17.31
N VAL A 435 7.79 0.87 -17.62
CA VAL A 435 7.95 1.36 -19.01
C VAL A 435 8.43 0.24 -19.92
N HIS A 436 9.32 -0.65 -19.43
CA HIS A 436 9.74 -1.83 -20.18
C HIS A 436 8.57 -2.76 -20.50
N ILE A 437 7.71 -3.07 -19.51
CA ILE A 437 6.47 -3.86 -19.72
C ILE A 437 5.56 -3.16 -20.74
N ALA A 438 5.42 -1.84 -20.66
CA ALA A 438 4.62 -1.05 -21.60
C ALA A 438 5.15 -1.16 -23.04
N VAL A 439 6.47 -1.07 -23.25
CA VAL A 439 7.12 -1.25 -24.57
C VAL A 439 6.82 -2.63 -25.13
N LEU A 440 7.05 -3.69 -24.34
CA LEU A 440 6.83 -5.08 -24.76
C LEU A 440 5.36 -5.34 -25.12
N THR A 441 4.45 -4.81 -24.32
CA THR A 441 3.00 -4.98 -24.55
C THR A 441 2.54 -4.24 -25.83
N LEU A 442 3.03 -3.03 -26.07
CA LEU A 442 2.69 -2.28 -27.29
C LEU A 442 3.33 -2.89 -28.55
N GLN A 443 4.54 -3.44 -28.45
CA GLN A 443 5.18 -4.22 -29.52
C GLN A 443 4.33 -5.44 -29.89
N ALA A 444 3.79 -6.13 -28.89
CA ALA A 444 2.90 -7.27 -29.09
C ALA A 444 1.60 -6.86 -29.80
N ASP A 445 0.97 -5.76 -29.38
CA ASP A 445 -0.26 -5.25 -30.01
C ASP A 445 -0.03 -4.87 -31.47
N LEU A 446 1.11 -4.24 -31.79
CA LEU A 446 1.49 -3.92 -33.16
C LEU A 446 1.79 -5.16 -33.99
N ALA A 447 2.49 -6.14 -33.43
CA ALA A 447 2.77 -7.40 -34.13
C ALA A 447 1.48 -8.16 -34.47
N ALA A 448 0.56 -8.26 -33.52
CA ALA A 448 -0.75 -8.87 -33.72
C ALA A 448 -1.58 -8.12 -34.79
N LEU A 449 -1.58 -6.79 -34.76
CA LEU A 449 -2.29 -5.93 -35.73
C LEU A 449 -1.84 -6.16 -37.17
N VAL A 450 -0.56 -6.49 -37.40
CA VAL A 450 -0.02 -6.77 -38.74
C VAL A 450 0.11 -8.25 -39.04
N GLY A 451 -0.58 -9.13 -38.29
CA GLY A 451 -0.64 -10.56 -38.52
C GLY A 451 0.59 -11.37 -38.11
N ARG A 452 1.50 -10.79 -37.30
CA ARG A 452 2.71 -11.46 -36.81
C ARG A 452 2.46 -12.04 -35.40
N HIS A 453 1.57 -13.02 -35.34
CA HIS A 453 1.03 -13.49 -34.09
C HIS A 453 2.04 -14.22 -33.19
N ASP A 454 2.91 -15.08 -33.77
CA ASP A 454 4.00 -15.73 -33.02
C ASP A 454 4.94 -14.69 -32.35
N GLN A 455 5.22 -13.60 -33.09
CA GLN A 455 6.04 -12.51 -32.56
C GLN A 455 5.32 -11.78 -31.41
N ALA A 456 4.00 -11.59 -31.52
CA ALA A 456 3.19 -11.01 -30.46
C ALA A 456 3.22 -11.87 -29.20
N VAL A 457 3.09 -13.20 -29.34
CA VAL A 457 3.22 -14.14 -28.21
C VAL A 457 4.60 -14.04 -27.57
N GLY A 458 5.67 -13.99 -28.38
CA GLY A 458 7.06 -13.85 -27.87
C GLY A 458 7.26 -12.55 -27.05
N TRP A 459 6.73 -11.41 -27.49
CA TRP A 459 6.78 -10.17 -26.73
C TRP A 459 5.97 -10.24 -25.43
N LEU A 460 4.81 -10.87 -25.45
CA LEU A 460 3.99 -11.03 -24.24
C LEU A 460 4.60 -12.01 -23.23
N GLN A 461 5.33 -13.03 -23.67
CA GLN A 461 6.09 -13.90 -22.77
C GLN A 461 7.20 -13.12 -22.06
N GLN A 462 7.89 -12.23 -22.77
CA GLN A 462 8.88 -11.34 -22.16
C GLN A 462 8.21 -10.35 -21.18
N ALA A 463 7.05 -9.80 -21.54
CA ALA A 463 6.30 -8.91 -20.65
C ALA A 463 5.86 -9.63 -19.35
N VAL A 464 5.44 -10.89 -19.42
CA VAL A 464 5.13 -11.72 -18.25
C VAL A 464 6.38 -11.92 -17.39
N ALA A 465 7.53 -12.24 -18.00
CA ALA A 465 8.78 -12.41 -17.25
C ALA A 465 9.23 -11.10 -16.58
N ALA A 466 9.05 -9.95 -17.24
CA ALA A 466 9.36 -8.65 -16.66
C ALA A 466 8.42 -8.30 -15.49
N GLU A 467 7.11 -8.58 -15.61
CA GLU A 467 6.14 -8.39 -14.53
C GLU A 467 6.46 -9.28 -13.31
N ASP A 468 6.80 -10.56 -13.55
CA ASP A 468 7.16 -11.52 -12.49
C ASP A 468 8.47 -11.16 -11.76
N ALA A 469 9.37 -10.42 -12.41
CA ALA A 469 10.63 -9.97 -11.83
C ALA A 469 10.47 -8.74 -10.92
N MET A 470 9.33 -8.05 -10.98
CA MET A 470 9.08 -6.89 -10.12
C MET A 470 8.98 -7.29 -8.66
N ALA A 471 9.50 -6.44 -7.79
CA ALA A 471 9.28 -6.60 -6.36
C ALA A 471 7.80 -6.40 -6.03
N HIS A 472 7.32 -7.19 -5.05
CA HIS A 472 5.91 -7.10 -4.61
C HIS A 472 5.54 -5.71 -4.14
N ASP A 473 4.39 -5.23 -4.58
CA ASP A 473 3.75 -3.98 -4.16
C ASP A 473 2.23 -4.16 -4.11
N GLU A 474 1.55 -3.37 -3.33
CA GLU A 474 0.10 -3.46 -3.12
C GLU A 474 -0.60 -2.12 -3.33
N PRO A 475 -1.61 -2.12 -4.21
CA PRO A 475 -1.86 -3.13 -5.25
C PRO A 475 -0.70 -3.19 -6.24
N HIS A 476 -0.61 -4.26 -7.02
CA HIS A 476 0.43 -4.37 -8.06
C HIS A 476 0.43 -3.13 -8.96
N LEU A 477 1.62 -2.60 -9.24
CA LEU A 477 1.77 -1.39 -10.06
C LEU A 477 1.27 -1.57 -11.50
N TRP A 478 1.42 -2.79 -12.06
CA TRP A 478 0.88 -3.15 -13.37
C TRP A 478 -0.48 -3.84 -13.22
N LEU A 479 -1.58 -3.06 -13.20
CA LEU A 479 -2.93 -3.55 -12.88
C LEU A 479 -3.71 -4.18 -14.06
N ALA A 480 -3.07 -4.36 -15.21
CA ALA A 480 -3.60 -5.15 -16.31
C ALA A 480 -2.68 -6.37 -16.53
N PRO A 481 -2.75 -7.42 -15.68
CA PRO A 481 -1.80 -8.53 -15.72
C PRO A 481 -1.48 -8.97 -17.15
N THR A 482 -0.19 -9.02 -17.50
CA THR A 482 0.26 -9.31 -18.87
C THR A 482 -0.17 -10.71 -19.31
N ARG A 483 -0.42 -11.61 -18.35
CA ARG A 483 -0.99 -12.94 -18.60
C ARG A 483 -2.37 -12.90 -19.23
N HIS A 484 -3.18 -11.87 -19.00
CA HIS A 484 -4.46 -11.71 -19.68
C HIS A 484 -4.25 -11.48 -21.19
N ALA A 485 -3.27 -10.67 -21.54
CA ALA A 485 -2.92 -10.42 -22.94
C ALA A 485 -2.28 -11.65 -23.60
N LEU A 486 -1.34 -12.32 -22.91
CA LEU A 486 -0.69 -13.53 -23.40
C LEU A 486 -1.70 -14.66 -23.63
N GLY A 487 -2.58 -14.91 -22.66
CA GLY A 487 -3.62 -15.93 -22.79
C GLY A 487 -4.60 -15.63 -23.94
N ALA A 488 -4.95 -14.36 -24.16
CA ALA A 488 -5.78 -13.94 -25.29
C ALA A 488 -5.07 -14.19 -26.64
N ALA A 489 -3.79 -13.82 -26.76
CA ALA A 489 -3.01 -14.04 -27.98
C ALA A 489 -2.87 -15.54 -28.30
N LEU A 490 -2.60 -16.38 -27.30
CA LEU A 490 -2.53 -17.84 -27.46
C LEU A 490 -3.87 -18.44 -27.90
N LEU A 491 -4.99 -17.93 -27.40
CA LEU A 491 -6.31 -18.32 -27.86
C LEU A 491 -6.52 -17.96 -29.35
N ASP A 492 -6.10 -16.76 -29.76
CA ASP A 492 -6.23 -16.35 -31.17
C ASP A 492 -5.44 -17.26 -32.10
N GLU A 493 -4.29 -17.77 -31.67
CA GLU A 493 -3.46 -18.73 -32.39
C GLU A 493 -3.92 -20.19 -32.28
N GLY A 494 -5.06 -20.46 -31.63
CA GLY A 494 -5.54 -21.84 -31.45
C GLY A 494 -4.74 -22.65 -30.42
N ARG A 495 -3.77 -22.07 -29.72
CA ARG A 495 -2.89 -22.71 -28.72
C ARG A 495 -3.60 -22.85 -27.36
N ALA A 496 -4.79 -23.48 -27.37
CA ALA A 496 -5.70 -23.50 -26.22
C ALA A 496 -5.11 -24.15 -24.97
N GLY A 497 -4.27 -25.18 -25.10
CA GLY A 497 -3.61 -25.81 -23.95
C GLY A 497 -2.58 -24.92 -23.26
N GLU A 498 -1.90 -24.06 -24.02
CA GLU A 498 -0.96 -23.07 -23.47
C GLU A 498 -1.73 -21.92 -22.80
N ALA A 499 -2.77 -21.43 -23.46
CA ALA A 499 -3.66 -20.42 -22.87
C ALA A 499 -4.24 -20.86 -21.51
N GLU A 500 -4.67 -22.16 -21.43
CA GLU A 500 -5.15 -22.73 -20.15
C GLU A 500 -4.08 -22.63 -19.06
N ARG A 501 -2.82 -23.00 -19.36
CA ARG A 501 -1.72 -22.91 -18.37
C ARG A 501 -1.52 -21.48 -17.88
N VAL A 502 -1.53 -20.50 -18.81
CA VAL A 502 -1.36 -19.08 -18.50
C VAL A 502 -2.49 -18.57 -17.59
N PHE A 503 -3.77 -18.85 -17.94
CA PHE A 503 -4.89 -18.40 -17.11
C PHE A 503 -4.94 -19.08 -15.73
N ARG A 504 -4.57 -20.37 -15.65
CA ARG A 504 -4.47 -21.05 -14.35
C ARG A 504 -3.34 -20.49 -13.50
N GLN A 505 -2.24 -20.08 -14.11
CA GLN A 505 -1.15 -19.41 -13.39
C GLN A 505 -1.59 -18.04 -12.89
N ASP A 506 -2.26 -17.25 -13.70
CA ASP A 506 -2.81 -15.95 -13.30
C ASP A 506 -3.80 -16.09 -12.14
N LEU A 507 -4.68 -17.10 -12.17
CA LEU A 507 -5.63 -17.38 -11.08
C LEU A 507 -4.97 -17.86 -9.77
N ARG A 508 -3.67 -18.20 -9.75
CA ARG A 508 -2.91 -18.40 -8.51
C ARG A 508 -2.45 -17.07 -7.90
N HIS A 509 -2.11 -16.08 -8.75
CA HIS A 509 -1.71 -14.74 -8.30
C HIS A 509 -2.93 -13.87 -7.96
N TYR A 510 -3.97 -13.96 -8.78
CA TYR A 510 -5.21 -13.20 -8.69
C TYR A 510 -6.42 -14.14 -8.67
N PRO A 511 -6.71 -14.80 -7.56
CA PRO A 511 -7.80 -15.77 -7.47
C PRO A 511 -9.13 -15.14 -7.88
N GLU A 512 -10.00 -15.93 -8.54
CA GLU A 512 -11.38 -15.57 -8.91
C GLU A 512 -11.55 -14.29 -9.75
N ASN A 513 -10.48 -13.75 -10.38
CA ASN A 513 -10.67 -12.61 -11.30
C ASN A 513 -11.41 -13.01 -12.57
N GLY A 514 -12.38 -12.18 -12.98
CA GLY A 514 -13.26 -12.49 -14.10
C GLY A 514 -12.55 -12.58 -15.46
N TRP A 515 -11.45 -11.86 -15.64
CA TRP A 515 -10.70 -11.85 -16.90
C TRP A 515 -10.08 -13.21 -17.20
N SER A 516 -9.35 -13.79 -16.27
CA SER A 516 -8.76 -15.11 -16.43
C SER A 516 -9.78 -16.24 -16.37
N LEU A 517 -10.85 -16.09 -15.59
CA LEU A 517 -11.95 -17.06 -15.60
C LEU A 517 -12.61 -17.15 -16.98
N LEU A 518 -12.86 -16.01 -17.65
CA LEU A 518 -13.37 -16.02 -19.03
C LEU A 518 -12.39 -16.67 -20.00
N GLY A 519 -11.11 -16.31 -19.91
CA GLY A 519 -10.06 -16.87 -20.76
C GLY A 519 -9.93 -18.39 -20.57
N LEU A 520 -9.90 -18.86 -19.34
CA LEU A 520 -9.85 -20.28 -19.00
C LEU A 520 -11.07 -21.05 -19.53
N LYS A 521 -12.27 -20.49 -19.40
CA LYS A 521 -13.48 -21.06 -20.00
C LYS A 521 -13.33 -21.25 -21.51
N HIS A 522 -12.82 -20.24 -22.22
CA HIS A 522 -12.62 -20.33 -23.67
C HIS A 522 -11.55 -21.36 -24.04
N ALA A 523 -10.45 -21.41 -23.28
CA ALA A 523 -9.39 -22.39 -23.48
C ALA A 523 -9.89 -23.83 -23.30
N LEU A 524 -10.70 -24.09 -22.27
CA LEU A 524 -11.29 -25.41 -22.03
C LEU A 524 -12.29 -25.83 -23.13
N ARG A 525 -13.14 -24.91 -23.59
CA ARG A 525 -14.09 -25.18 -24.69
C ARG A 525 -13.38 -25.55 -25.99
N ARG A 526 -12.31 -24.84 -26.35
CA ARG A 526 -11.51 -25.14 -27.53
C ARG A 526 -10.82 -26.51 -27.47
N GLN A 527 -10.66 -27.06 -26.28
CA GLN A 527 -10.12 -28.41 -26.04
C GLN A 527 -11.22 -29.46 -25.89
N GLY A 528 -12.50 -29.12 -26.11
CA GLY A 528 -13.63 -30.05 -25.97
C GLY A 528 -13.99 -30.41 -24.51
N ARG A 529 -13.44 -29.73 -23.53
CA ARG A 529 -13.63 -29.99 -22.09
C ARG A 529 -14.84 -29.23 -21.53
N GLU A 530 -16.02 -29.48 -22.09
CA GLU A 530 -17.26 -28.73 -21.82
C GLU A 530 -17.71 -28.79 -20.37
N ARG A 531 -17.54 -29.93 -19.67
CA ARG A 531 -17.89 -30.05 -18.23
C ARG A 531 -17.10 -29.08 -17.37
N GLU A 532 -15.80 -28.98 -17.59
CA GLU A 532 -14.92 -28.08 -16.84
C GLU A 532 -15.19 -26.61 -17.23
N ALA A 533 -15.42 -26.34 -18.51
CA ALA A 533 -15.78 -25.01 -18.98
C ALA A 533 -17.09 -24.50 -18.34
N LYS A 534 -18.08 -25.39 -18.10
CA LYS A 534 -19.32 -25.03 -17.37
C LYS A 534 -19.04 -24.69 -15.91
N ALA A 535 -18.16 -25.42 -15.23
CA ALA A 535 -17.77 -25.10 -13.85
C ALA A 535 -17.08 -23.73 -13.77
N VAL A 536 -16.15 -23.45 -14.69
CA VAL A 536 -15.47 -22.14 -14.76
C VAL A 536 -16.45 -21.03 -15.15
N GLN A 537 -17.44 -21.29 -16.01
CA GLN A 537 -18.49 -20.32 -16.34
C GLN A 537 -19.29 -19.87 -15.11
N ALA A 538 -19.61 -20.78 -14.20
CA ALA A 538 -20.31 -20.43 -12.95
C ALA A 538 -19.46 -19.49 -12.06
N ARG A 539 -18.15 -19.76 -11.95
CA ARG A 539 -17.21 -18.89 -11.25
C ARG A 539 -17.11 -17.50 -11.91
N PHE A 540 -17.02 -17.47 -13.24
CA PHE A 540 -17.01 -16.21 -13.99
C PHE A 540 -18.28 -15.39 -13.75
N GLN A 541 -19.47 -16.03 -13.78
CA GLN A 541 -20.73 -15.34 -13.50
C GLN A 541 -20.79 -14.76 -12.09
N ALA A 542 -20.23 -15.44 -11.10
CA ALA A 542 -20.13 -14.94 -9.75
C ALA A 542 -19.16 -13.75 -9.66
N ALA A 543 -17.97 -13.83 -10.28
CA ALA A 543 -16.96 -12.78 -10.29
C ALA A 543 -17.41 -11.53 -11.08
N TRP A 544 -18.28 -11.70 -12.08
CA TRP A 544 -18.73 -10.63 -13.00
C TRP A 544 -20.17 -10.18 -12.72
N ARG A 545 -20.71 -10.51 -11.55
CA ARG A 545 -22.12 -10.22 -11.20
C ARG A 545 -22.43 -8.73 -11.22
N ASP A 546 -21.52 -7.91 -10.70
CA ASP A 546 -21.69 -6.49 -10.53
C ASP A 546 -20.97 -5.66 -11.60
N ALA A 547 -20.50 -6.33 -12.67
CA ALA A 547 -19.80 -5.67 -13.77
C ALA A 547 -20.75 -4.77 -14.57
N ASP A 548 -20.25 -3.62 -14.97
CA ASP A 548 -20.93 -2.66 -15.85
C ASP A 548 -20.43 -2.75 -17.31
N VAL A 549 -19.50 -3.66 -17.60
CA VAL A 549 -18.97 -3.93 -18.94
C VAL A 549 -19.17 -5.37 -19.36
N GLY A 550 -19.56 -5.57 -20.60
CA GLY A 550 -19.60 -6.89 -21.24
C GLY A 550 -18.18 -7.34 -21.61
N LEU A 551 -17.82 -8.55 -21.24
CA LEU A 551 -16.54 -9.15 -21.58
C LEU A 551 -16.74 -10.38 -22.45
N THR A 552 -16.27 -10.31 -23.70
CA THR A 552 -16.31 -11.43 -24.67
C THR A 552 -14.95 -12.10 -24.85
N ARG A 553 -13.88 -11.42 -24.47
CA ARG A 553 -12.47 -11.86 -24.52
C ARG A 553 -11.79 -11.51 -23.21
N PRO A 554 -10.70 -12.20 -22.82
CA PRO A 554 -9.98 -11.90 -21.58
C PRO A 554 -9.20 -10.57 -21.60
N ARG A 555 -9.42 -9.76 -22.65
CA ARG A 555 -8.85 -8.43 -22.86
C ARG A 555 -9.72 -7.65 -23.86
N PHE A 556 -9.81 -6.30 -23.73
CA PHE A 556 -10.38 -5.41 -24.74
C PHE A 556 -9.44 -5.16 -25.89
#